data_47f5fb262a195bf3f03d05cdba4e221f
#
_entry.id   47f5fb262a195bf3f03d05cdba4e221f
#
_cell.length_a   1.000
_cell.length_b   1.000
_cell.length_c   1.000
_cell.angle_alpha   90.00
_cell.angle_beta   90.00
_cell.angle_gamma   90.00
#
_symmetry.space_group_name_H-M   'P 1'
#
loop_
_entity.id
_entity.type
_entity.pdbx_description
1 polymer ?
#
loop_
_entity_poly.entity_id
_entity_poly.type
_entity_poly.pdbx_seq_one_letter_code
_entity_poly.pdbx_strand_id
1 'polypeptide(L)'
;MMKIFKRILPIVIIVVVVGLVYSFFHIDGREIKNIKKLSSDCKVSVVVSDTYGNENRQEYELNANQIEGLKNLLMNNSYKRRLSSTIIGQLPEKDYSILADWDNDGTSQVLLYIKVIGNEYINFSQQFNIFKHNIYHEIKNPDFEKELISILETE
;
A
#
# COMPACT_ATOMS: atom_id res chain seq x y z
N MET A 1 -36.49 -33.22 -4.31
CA MET A 1 -35.78 -31.98 -3.91
C MET A 1 -34.57 -32.19 -3.01
N MET A 2 -34.65 -32.96 -1.93
CA MET A 2 -33.57 -33.17 -0.93
C MET A 2 -32.26 -33.79 -1.46
N LYS A 3 -32.30 -34.65 -2.48
CA LYS A 3 -31.09 -35.27 -3.07
C LYS A 3 -30.25 -34.31 -3.91
N ILE A 4 -30.86 -33.34 -4.56
CA ILE A 4 -30.17 -32.30 -5.36
C ILE A 4 -29.48 -31.31 -4.42
N PHE A 5 -30.14 -30.91 -3.34
CA PHE A 5 -29.57 -30.01 -2.33
C PHE A 5 -28.29 -30.56 -1.68
N LYS A 6 -28.26 -31.87 -1.36
CA LYS A 6 -27.07 -32.52 -0.80
C LYS A 6 -25.88 -32.57 -1.74
N ARG A 7 -26.10 -32.48 -3.06
CA ARG A 7 -25.00 -32.44 -4.05
C ARG A 7 -24.50 -31.03 -4.34
N ILE A 8 -25.40 -30.04 -4.28
CA ILE A 8 -25.06 -28.65 -4.58
C ILE A 8 -24.40 -27.97 -3.38
N LEU A 9 -24.81 -28.29 -2.15
CA LEU A 9 -24.30 -27.68 -0.94
C LEU A 9 -22.76 -27.70 -0.81
N PRO A 10 -22.04 -28.84 -1.02
CA PRO A 10 -20.59 -28.87 -0.92
C PRO A 10 -19.91 -28.00 -2.00
N ILE A 11 -20.50 -27.91 -3.20
CA ILE A 11 -19.98 -27.04 -4.27
C ILE A 11 -20.10 -25.59 -3.86
N VAL A 12 -21.25 -25.17 -3.33
CA VAL A 12 -21.47 -23.81 -2.84
C VAL A 12 -20.49 -23.46 -1.72
N ILE A 13 -20.28 -24.38 -0.77
CA ILE A 13 -19.33 -24.17 0.32
C ILE A 13 -17.90 -23.98 -0.23
N ILE A 14 -17.48 -24.80 -1.19
CA ILE A 14 -16.15 -24.67 -1.80
C ILE A 14 -16.02 -23.29 -2.50
N VAL A 15 -16.99 -22.88 -3.26
CA VAL A 15 -16.97 -21.57 -3.95
C VAL A 15 -16.89 -20.41 -2.96
N VAL A 16 -17.67 -20.48 -1.88
CA VAL A 16 -17.62 -19.46 -0.81
C VAL A 16 -16.26 -19.44 -0.13
N VAL A 17 -15.71 -20.60 0.23
CA VAL A 17 -14.37 -20.68 0.86
C VAL A 17 -13.29 -20.15 -0.07
N VAL A 18 -13.31 -20.52 -1.35
CA VAL A 18 -12.36 -20.01 -2.34
C VAL A 18 -12.49 -18.49 -2.49
N GLY A 19 -13.72 -17.96 -2.55
CA GLY A 19 -13.99 -16.53 -2.60
C GLY A 19 -13.46 -15.78 -1.38
N LEU A 20 -13.66 -16.32 -0.18
CA LEU A 20 -13.14 -15.74 1.06
C LEU A 20 -11.60 -15.76 1.12
N VAL A 21 -10.98 -16.86 0.70
CA VAL A 21 -9.52 -16.98 0.62
C VAL A 21 -8.97 -15.96 -0.38
N TYR A 22 -9.57 -15.87 -1.56
CA TYR A 22 -9.17 -14.90 -2.57
C TYR A 22 -9.28 -13.47 -2.05
N SER A 23 -10.43 -13.10 -1.46
CA SER A 23 -10.66 -11.77 -0.87
C SER A 23 -9.70 -11.46 0.27
N PHE A 24 -9.29 -12.46 1.07
CA PHE A 24 -8.32 -12.28 2.15
C PHE A 24 -6.92 -11.91 1.62
N PHE A 25 -6.53 -12.49 0.48
CA PHE A 25 -5.21 -12.23 -0.10
C PHE A 25 -5.17 -11.04 -1.05
N HIS A 26 -6.29 -10.66 -1.65
CA HIS A 26 -6.39 -9.52 -2.57
C HIS A 26 -6.86 -8.27 -1.83
N ILE A 27 -6.14 -7.17 -2.02
CA ILE A 27 -6.49 -5.86 -1.47
C ILE A 27 -6.54 -4.89 -2.64
N ASP A 28 -7.69 -4.28 -2.87
CA ASP A 28 -7.83 -3.14 -3.77
C ASP A 28 -7.38 -1.88 -3.02
N GLY A 29 -6.54 -1.06 -3.66
CA GLY A 29 -6.09 0.21 -3.09
C GLY A 29 -7.25 1.12 -2.69
N ARG A 30 -8.38 1.03 -3.41
CA ARG A 30 -9.61 1.75 -3.10
C ARG A 30 -10.25 1.35 -1.76
N GLU A 31 -9.92 0.20 -1.22
CA GLU A 31 -10.44 -0.26 0.08
C GLU A 31 -9.62 0.27 1.26
N ILE A 32 -8.43 0.84 1.00
CA ILE A 32 -7.56 1.36 2.04
C ILE A 32 -8.04 2.76 2.46
N LYS A 33 -8.72 2.80 3.60
CA LYS A 33 -9.42 4.00 4.09
C LYS A 33 -8.54 5.26 4.16
N ASN A 34 -7.29 5.12 4.61
CA ASN A 34 -6.42 6.27 4.80
C ASN A 34 -5.91 6.87 3.50
N ILE A 35 -5.80 6.08 2.42
CA ILE A 35 -5.46 6.61 1.10
C ILE A 35 -6.55 7.55 0.60
N LYS A 36 -7.82 7.24 0.85
CA LYS A 36 -8.95 8.09 0.46
C LYS A 36 -8.92 9.48 1.11
N LYS A 37 -8.30 9.58 2.27
CA LYS A 37 -8.19 10.83 3.03
C LYS A 37 -7.06 11.75 2.54
N LEU A 38 -6.15 11.24 1.69
CA LEU A 38 -5.13 12.10 1.09
C LEU A 38 -5.81 13.20 0.29
N SER A 39 -5.44 14.43 0.58
CA SER A 39 -5.95 15.66 -0.07
C SER A 39 -4.85 16.71 -0.09
N SER A 40 -5.09 17.81 -0.79
CA SER A 40 -4.19 18.98 -0.83
C SER A 40 -3.95 19.62 0.54
N ASP A 41 -4.80 19.32 1.53
CA ASP A 41 -4.67 19.85 2.89
C ASP A 41 -3.69 19.03 3.75
N CYS A 42 -3.23 17.88 3.23
CA CYS A 42 -2.23 17.07 3.88
C CYS A 42 -0.82 17.57 3.53
N LYS A 43 0.06 17.59 4.53
CA LYS A 43 1.49 17.69 4.28
C LYS A 43 2.02 16.28 3.97
N VAL A 44 2.47 16.07 2.74
CA VAL A 44 2.98 14.76 2.30
C VAL A 44 4.44 14.89 1.94
N SER A 45 5.28 14.08 2.59
CA SER A 45 6.69 13.96 2.27
C SER A 45 7.03 12.54 1.81
N VAL A 46 7.96 12.45 0.87
CA VAL A 46 8.50 11.18 0.37
C VAL A 46 10.01 11.21 0.55
N VAL A 47 10.53 10.24 1.29
CA VAL A 47 11.96 10.03 1.44
C VAL A 47 12.36 8.84 0.58
N VAL A 48 13.25 9.08 -0.35
CA VAL A 48 13.88 8.05 -1.19
C VAL A 48 15.23 7.73 -0.61
N SER A 49 15.53 6.46 -0.39
CA SER A 49 16.81 6.00 0.13
C SER A 49 17.25 4.71 -0.55
N ASP A 50 18.56 4.47 -0.58
CA ASP A 50 19.09 3.19 -0.99
C ASP A 50 18.75 2.13 0.06
N THR A 51 18.24 0.98 -0.37
CA THR A 51 17.80 -0.09 0.54
C THR A 51 18.94 -0.64 1.41
N TYR A 52 20.17 -0.53 0.94
CA TYR A 52 21.37 -1.06 1.61
C TYR A 52 22.20 -0.01 2.36
N GLY A 53 21.81 1.28 2.33
CA GLY A 53 22.53 2.34 3.01
C GLY A 53 21.81 3.68 2.96
N ASN A 54 22.17 4.58 3.88
CA ASN A 54 21.58 5.93 3.95
C ASN A 54 22.36 6.96 3.11
N GLU A 55 23.25 6.54 2.22
CA GLU A 55 24.20 7.43 1.56
C GLU A 55 23.57 8.37 0.54
N ASN A 56 22.41 7.98 -0.06
CA ASN A 56 21.71 8.77 -1.08
C ASN A 56 20.26 9.06 -0.66
N ARG A 57 20.08 9.74 0.47
CA ARG A 57 18.74 10.12 0.93
C ARG A 57 18.29 11.40 0.23
N GLN A 58 17.16 11.33 -0.46
CA GLN A 58 16.47 12.47 -1.05
C GLN A 58 15.09 12.61 -0.42
N GLU A 59 14.70 13.85 -0.15
CA GLU A 59 13.39 14.14 0.45
C GLU A 59 12.61 15.09 -0.47
N TYR A 60 11.36 14.73 -0.74
CA TYR A 60 10.43 15.46 -1.58
C TYR A 60 9.23 15.88 -0.73
N GLU A 61 8.89 17.17 -0.75
CA GLU A 61 7.62 17.66 -0.21
C GLU A 61 6.65 17.82 -1.39
N LEU A 62 5.53 17.10 -1.35
CA LEU A 62 4.63 17.00 -2.49
C LEU A 62 3.68 18.20 -2.57
N ASN A 63 3.53 18.75 -3.79
CA ASN A 63 2.47 19.71 -4.09
C ASN A 63 1.11 19.04 -4.28
N ALA A 64 0.04 19.83 -4.41
CA ALA A 64 -1.33 19.32 -4.52
C ALA A 64 -1.53 18.35 -5.71
N ASN A 65 -0.91 18.62 -6.86
CA ASN A 65 -1.01 17.76 -8.05
C ASN A 65 -0.29 16.42 -7.81
N GLN A 66 0.88 16.46 -7.18
CA GLN A 66 1.65 15.27 -6.83
C GLN A 66 0.92 14.41 -5.79
N ILE A 67 0.27 15.03 -4.80
CA ILE A 67 -0.55 14.33 -3.80
C ILE A 67 -1.72 13.61 -4.48
N GLU A 68 -2.42 14.25 -5.39
CA GLU A 68 -3.52 13.62 -6.14
C GLU A 68 -2.99 12.51 -7.06
N GLY A 69 -1.85 12.72 -7.73
CA GLY A 69 -1.15 11.69 -8.51
C GLY A 69 -0.80 10.46 -7.67
N LEU A 70 -0.19 10.67 -6.50
CA LEU A 70 0.16 9.62 -5.54
C LEU A 70 -1.10 8.88 -5.06
N LYS A 71 -2.15 9.60 -4.71
CA LYS A 71 -3.43 9.01 -4.31
C LYS A 71 -4.00 8.12 -5.40
N ASN A 72 -4.02 8.61 -6.64
CA ASN A 72 -4.49 7.86 -7.80
C ASN A 72 -3.64 6.61 -8.06
N LEU A 73 -2.32 6.72 -7.97
CA LEU A 73 -1.41 5.59 -8.09
C LEU A 73 -1.75 4.52 -7.04
N LEU A 74 -1.88 4.91 -5.78
CA LEU A 74 -2.17 3.98 -4.69
C LEU A 74 -3.57 3.35 -4.79
N MET A 75 -4.59 4.13 -5.21
CA MET A 75 -5.97 3.65 -5.30
C MET A 75 -6.22 2.76 -6.52
N ASN A 76 -5.56 3.01 -7.64
CA ASN A 76 -5.80 2.26 -8.88
C ASN A 76 -4.97 0.97 -8.96
N ASN A 77 -4.20 0.68 -7.95
CA ASN A 77 -3.43 -0.55 -7.86
C ASN A 77 -4.08 -1.58 -6.94
N SER A 78 -3.75 -2.83 -7.18
CA SER A 78 -4.11 -3.96 -6.32
C SER A 78 -2.86 -4.56 -5.69
N TYR A 79 -3.04 -5.08 -4.50
CA TYR A 79 -1.96 -5.59 -3.65
C TYR A 79 -2.30 -7.00 -3.20
N LYS A 80 -1.28 -7.86 -3.12
CA LYS A 80 -1.44 -9.21 -2.60
C LYS A 80 -0.82 -9.32 -1.21
N ARG A 81 -1.64 -9.65 -0.22
CA ARG A 81 -1.18 -9.86 1.15
C ARG A 81 -0.21 -11.04 1.20
N ARG A 82 0.90 -10.85 1.89
CA ARG A 82 1.84 -11.92 2.22
C ARG A 82 1.52 -12.49 3.60
N LEU A 83 1.79 -13.77 3.78
CA LEU A 83 1.67 -14.43 5.09
C LEU A 83 2.90 -14.22 5.96
N SER A 84 4.02 -13.78 5.37
CA SER A 84 5.27 -13.54 6.08
C SER A 84 5.62 -12.05 6.04
N SER A 85 6.13 -11.53 7.14
CA SER A 85 6.74 -10.20 7.21
C SER A 85 8.17 -10.17 6.66
N THR A 86 8.76 -11.34 6.39
CA THR A 86 10.12 -11.45 5.88
C THR A 86 10.11 -11.37 4.36
N ILE A 87 10.88 -10.44 3.82
CA ILE A 87 11.19 -10.36 2.40
C ILE A 87 12.32 -11.35 2.14
N ILE A 88 12.07 -12.33 1.28
CA ILE A 88 13.06 -13.35 0.91
C ILE A 88 13.53 -13.02 -0.50
N GLY A 89 14.82 -12.91 -0.68
CA GLY A 89 15.46 -12.61 -1.97
C GLY A 89 16.32 -11.36 -1.93
N GLN A 90 16.78 -10.94 -3.09
CA GLN A 90 17.54 -9.70 -3.26
C GLN A 90 16.54 -8.54 -3.17
N LEU A 91 16.80 -7.60 -2.25
CA LEU A 91 15.98 -6.40 -2.14
C LEU A 91 16.25 -5.48 -3.35
N PRO A 92 15.23 -4.76 -3.83
CA PRO A 92 15.41 -3.67 -4.80
C PRO A 92 16.39 -2.61 -4.29
N GLU A 93 16.99 -1.87 -5.22
CA GLU A 93 18.03 -0.87 -4.88
C GLU A 93 17.48 0.29 -4.06
N LYS A 94 16.22 0.68 -4.28
CA LYS A 94 15.61 1.84 -3.63
C LYS A 94 14.42 1.47 -2.79
N ASP A 95 14.26 2.19 -1.70
CA ASP A 95 13.04 2.24 -0.93
C ASP A 95 12.48 3.67 -0.82
N TYR A 96 11.17 3.76 -0.64
CA TYR A 96 10.42 5.00 -0.56
C TYR A 96 9.60 5.00 0.73
N SER A 97 9.84 5.97 1.58
CA SER A 97 9.07 6.17 2.80
C SER A 97 8.15 7.38 2.60
N ILE A 98 6.85 7.14 2.53
CA ILE A 98 5.82 8.15 2.30
C ILE A 98 5.17 8.43 3.65
N LEU A 99 5.22 9.68 4.08
CA LEU A 99 4.60 10.17 5.29
C LEU A 99 3.56 11.24 4.91
N ALA A 100 2.34 11.05 5.35
CA ALA A 100 1.28 12.03 5.21
C ALA A 100 0.79 12.45 6.59
N ASP A 101 0.89 13.72 6.88
CA ASP A 101 0.41 14.35 8.09
C ASP A 101 -0.80 15.22 7.79
N TRP A 102 -1.78 15.18 8.66
CA TRP A 102 -2.89 16.09 8.64
C TRP A 102 -2.69 17.10 9.77
N ASP A 103 -2.54 18.37 9.40
CA ASP A 103 -2.48 19.46 10.37
C ASP A 103 -3.91 19.98 10.59
N ASN A 104 -4.47 19.64 11.74
CA ASN A 104 -5.77 20.14 12.15
C ASN A 104 -5.57 20.94 13.44
N ASP A 105 -5.69 22.26 13.36
CA ASP A 105 -5.63 23.19 14.50
C ASP A 105 -4.30 23.17 15.29
N GLY A 106 -3.16 22.98 14.60
CA GLY A 106 -1.82 22.98 15.23
C GLY A 106 -1.43 21.69 15.93
N THR A 107 -2.23 20.63 15.76
CA THR A 107 -1.87 19.26 16.17
C THR A 107 -1.63 18.42 14.91
N SER A 108 -0.37 18.21 14.59
CA SER A 108 0.00 17.28 13.51
C SER A 108 -0.37 15.86 13.90
N GLN A 109 -1.24 15.23 13.12
CA GLN A 109 -1.57 13.82 13.25
C GLN A 109 -1.09 13.08 12.02
N VAL A 110 -0.24 12.08 12.21
CA VAL A 110 0.14 11.21 11.11
C VAL A 110 -1.08 10.46 10.62
N LEU A 111 -1.48 10.77 9.39
CA LEU A 111 -2.61 10.14 8.71
C LEU A 111 -2.22 8.79 8.13
N LEU A 112 -1.04 8.73 7.51
CA LEU A 112 -0.62 7.58 6.73
C LEU A 112 0.90 7.49 6.70
N TYR A 113 1.41 6.30 6.92
CA TYR A 113 2.81 5.97 6.63
C TYR A 113 2.83 4.75 5.71
N ILE A 114 3.53 4.87 4.58
CA ILE A 114 3.70 3.80 3.60
C ILE A 114 5.19 3.61 3.36
N LYS A 115 5.63 2.37 3.37
CA LYS A 115 6.96 2.01 2.87
C LYS A 115 6.82 1.20 1.59
N VAL A 116 7.45 1.67 0.52
CA VAL A 116 7.52 1.00 -0.79
C VAL A 116 8.95 0.53 -1.00
N ILE A 117 9.13 -0.69 -1.48
CA ILE A 117 10.43 -1.28 -1.78
C ILE A 117 10.44 -1.68 -3.25
N GLY A 118 11.00 -0.81 -4.08
CA GLY A 118 10.99 -0.94 -5.54
C GLY A 118 9.59 -1.15 -6.11
N ASN A 119 9.50 -1.98 -7.15
CA ASN A 119 8.22 -2.40 -7.73
C ASN A 119 7.56 -3.59 -7.01
N GLU A 120 8.19 -4.14 -5.97
CA GLU A 120 7.79 -5.45 -5.48
C GLU A 120 6.90 -5.39 -4.25
N TYR A 121 7.22 -4.52 -3.30
CA TYR A 121 6.60 -4.58 -1.98
C TYR A 121 6.14 -3.23 -1.48
N ILE A 122 4.99 -3.25 -0.82
CA ILE A 122 4.42 -2.09 -0.13
C ILE A 122 3.95 -2.49 1.26
N ASN A 123 4.19 -1.62 2.23
CA ASN A 123 3.68 -1.75 3.59
C ASN A 123 2.84 -0.52 3.91
N PHE A 124 1.61 -0.77 4.33
CA PHE A 124 0.71 0.26 4.85
C PHE A 124 0.75 0.19 6.38
N SER A 125 1.61 0.98 7.00
CA SER A 125 1.67 1.09 8.45
C SER A 125 0.45 1.88 8.94
N GLN A 126 -0.45 1.22 9.62
CA GLN A 126 -1.43 1.91 10.45
C GLN A 126 -0.72 2.22 11.77
N GLN A 127 -0.38 3.49 12.00
CA GLN A 127 0.14 3.92 13.29
C GLN A 127 -0.83 3.52 14.40
N PHE A 128 -0.42 3.04 15.47
CA PHE A 128 -1.17 2.70 16.70
C PHE A 128 -1.63 1.26 16.91
N ASN A 129 -1.19 0.31 16.12
CA ASN A 129 -1.35 -1.06 16.56
C ASN A 129 0.02 -1.72 16.76
N ILE A 130 0.60 -1.49 17.93
CA ILE A 130 1.92 -1.98 18.39
C ILE A 130 2.05 -3.52 18.23
N PHE A 131 0.92 -4.22 18.08
CA PHE A 131 0.84 -5.66 17.96
C PHE A 131 0.57 -6.17 16.54
N LYS A 132 0.35 -5.31 15.55
CA LYS A 132 0.21 -5.76 14.16
C LYS A 132 1.59 -5.73 13.50
N HIS A 133 2.14 -6.91 13.26
CA HIS A 133 3.34 -7.07 12.44
C HIS A 133 3.22 -6.29 11.14
N ASN A 134 4.31 -5.60 10.77
CA ASN A 134 4.42 -4.94 9.48
C ASN A 134 4.27 -5.98 8.37
N ILE A 135 3.08 -6.08 7.80
CA ILE A 135 2.81 -7.04 6.72
C ILE A 135 3.09 -6.33 5.40
N TYR A 136 4.06 -6.84 4.67
CA TYR A 136 4.29 -6.42 3.30
C TYR A 136 3.28 -7.05 2.36
N HIS A 137 2.89 -6.27 1.36
CA HIS A 137 2.03 -6.69 0.27
C HIS A 137 2.84 -6.66 -1.02
N GLU A 138 2.63 -7.62 -1.91
CA GLU A 138 3.19 -7.57 -3.26
C GLU A 138 2.41 -6.57 -4.10
N ILE A 139 3.12 -5.69 -4.79
CA ILE A 139 2.54 -4.75 -5.76
C ILE A 139 2.29 -5.53 -7.05
N LYS A 140 1.10 -5.34 -7.65
CA LYS A 140 0.74 -6.05 -8.90
C LYS A 140 1.06 -5.26 -10.16
N ASN A 141 1.36 -3.98 -10.02
CA ASN A 141 1.76 -3.12 -11.12
C ASN A 141 3.28 -3.16 -11.32
N PRO A 142 3.80 -3.69 -12.42
CA PRO A 142 5.24 -3.75 -12.67
C PRO A 142 5.87 -2.37 -12.92
N ASP A 143 5.06 -1.37 -13.27
CA ASP A 143 5.52 0.01 -13.52
C ASP A 143 5.33 0.94 -12.32
N PHE A 144 4.95 0.41 -11.16
CA PHE A 144 4.59 1.20 -9.97
C PHE A 144 5.70 2.18 -9.56
N GLU A 145 6.93 1.73 -9.47
CA GLU A 145 8.08 2.56 -9.10
C GLU A 145 8.33 3.66 -10.12
N LYS A 146 8.24 3.34 -11.42
CA LYS A 146 8.39 4.31 -12.50
C LYS A 146 7.30 5.39 -12.44
N GLU A 147 6.05 4.99 -12.19
CA GLU A 147 4.94 5.92 -12.02
C GLU A 147 5.13 6.80 -10.78
N LEU A 148 5.60 6.20 -9.66
CA LEU A 148 5.92 6.95 -8.44
C LEU A 148 7.01 7.98 -8.69
N ILE A 149 8.12 7.61 -9.34
CA ILE A 149 9.20 8.54 -9.69
C ILE A 149 8.67 9.67 -10.59
N SER A 150 7.86 9.35 -11.59
CA SER A 150 7.26 10.35 -12.47
C SER A 150 6.42 11.39 -11.70
N ILE A 151 5.71 10.97 -10.66
CA ILE A 151 4.95 11.87 -9.78
C ILE A 151 5.90 12.78 -9.00
N LEU A 152 7.00 12.23 -8.46
CA LEU A 152 7.96 13.01 -7.68
C LEU A 152 8.71 14.05 -8.52
N GLU A 153 8.93 13.79 -9.81
CA GLU A 153 9.64 14.65 -10.75
C GLU A 153 8.72 15.67 -11.48
N THR A 154 7.41 15.58 -11.27
CA THR A 154 6.46 16.55 -11.86
C THR A 154 6.57 17.90 -11.12
N GLU A 155 6.84 18.98 -11.86
CA GLU A 155 6.89 20.35 -11.33
C GLU A 155 5.50 20.93 -10.98
#